data_8356e7892c162d6d8abac1a2a8bfd88f
#
_entry.id   8356e7892c162d6d8abac1a2a8bfd88f
#
_cell.length_a   1.000
_cell.length_b   1.000
_cell.length_c   1.000
_cell.angle_alpha   90.00
_cell.angle_beta   90.00
_cell.angle_gamma   90.00
#
_symmetry.space_group_name_H-M   'P 1'
#
loop_
_entity.id
_entity.type
_entity.pdbx_description
1 polymer ?
#
loop_
_entity_poly.entity_id
_entity_poly.type
_entity_poly.pdbx_seq_one_letter_code
_entity_poly.pdbx_strand_id
1 'polypeptide(L)'
;MERNPKLRKCDMKKCQAYCCYDGVYLKSEDVDKLKKVIIEHPEDFPLSAEEYFESSNWNNKVKGIKTAVRPYNYPKDFPKHFNQTRCVFADDNGLCILQKIAIREKKHPWAYKPLGCCLFPLIARNGKLVPPPERNDLDDYYVDETYPGFVNCLYCGKDVDDGKDWKEVLKEEIQYFNTNKDN
;
A
#
# COMPACT_ATOMS: atom_id res chain seq x y z
N MET A 1 8.33 19.07 -16.27
CA MET A 1 8.46 17.87 -17.15
C MET A 1 7.81 16.71 -16.40
N GLU A 2 6.93 15.94 -17.02
CA GLU A 2 6.31 14.80 -16.34
C GLU A 2 7.39 13.77 -16.02
N ARG A 3 7.46 13.32 -14.75
CA ARG A 3 8.45 12.36 -14.30
C ARG A 3 8.19 10.99 -14.94
N ASN A 4 9.22 10.33 -15.43
CA ASN A 4 9.12 9.02 -16.07
C ASN A 4 10.17 8.04 -15.50
N PRO A 5 9.99 7.58 -14.23
CA PRO A 5 10.95 6.71 -13.58
C PRO A 5 10.98 5.31 -14.23
N LYS A 6 12.14 4.69 -14.18
CA LYS A 6 12.32 3.28 -14.51
C LYS A 6 12.21 2.44 -13.24
N LEU A 7 11.26 1.55 -13.20
CA LEU A 7 10.96 0.73 -12.03
C LEU A 7 11.27 -0.75 -12.27
N ARG A 8 11.33 -1.49 -11.17
CA ARG A 8 11.32 -2.96 -11.18
C ARG A 8 9.95 -3.47 -10.76
N LYS A 9 9.51 -4.61 -11.32
CA LYS A 9 8.29 -5.27 -10.87
C LYS A 9 8.43 -5.72 -9.41
N CYS A 10 7.33 -5.65 -8.65
CA CYS A 10 7.30 -6.10 -7.27
C CYS A 10 7.80 -7.56 -7.15
N ASP A 11 8.71 -7.79 -6.22
CA ASP A 11 9.24 -9.11 -5.89
C ASP A 11 9.25 -9.30 -4.37
N MET A 12 8.26 -10.04 -3.88
CA MET A 12 8.08 -10.32 -2.44
C MET A 12 9.28 -11.02 -1.81
N LYS A 13 10.02 -11.82 -2.56
CA LYS A 13 11.24 -12.49 -2.05
C LYS A 13 12.35 -11.49 -1.75
N LYS A 14 12.33 -10.33 -2.40
CA LYS A 14 13.32 -9.26 -2.20
C LYS A 14 12.90 -8.22 -1.19
N CYS A 15 11.63 -7.82 -1.17
CA CYS A 15 11.18 -6.72 -0.31
C CYS A 15 10.34 -7.15 0.90
N GLN A 16 9.97 -8.44 0.99
CA GLN A 16 9.21 -9.00 2.13
C GLN A 16 8.01 -8.14 2.57
N ALA A 17 7.30 -7.56 1.62
CA ALA A 17 6.15 -6.68 1.85
C ALA A 17 6.46 -5.42 2.68
N TYR A 18 7.59 -4.79 2.50
CA TYR A 18 7.95 -3.55 3.21
C TYR A 18 6.87 -2.45 3.06
N CYS A 19 6.13 -2.42 1.95
CA CYS A 19 5.02 -1.49 1.75
C CYS A 19 3.89 -1.59 2.80
N CYS A 20 3.83 -2.69 3.56
CA CYS A 20 2.85 -2.89 4.63
C CYS A 20 3.35 -2.40 6.01
N TYR A 21 4.46 -1.66 6.11
CA TYR A 21 5.07 -1.31 7.39
C TYR A 21 4.19 -0.42 8.27
N ASP A 22 3.41 0.47 7.70
CA ASP A 22 2.63 1.47 8.46
C ASP A 22 1.11 1.38 8.18
N GLY A 23 0.66 0.31 7.54
CA GLY A 23 -0.75 0.17 7.15
C GLY A 23 -1.12 1.11 6.00
N VAL A 24 -2.42 1.37 5.83
CA VAL A 24 -2.95 2.24 4.79
C VAL A 24 -4.13 3.07 5.31
N TYR A 25 -4.19 4.35 4.94
CA TYR A 25 -5.33 5.21 5.21
C TYR A 25 -6.54 4.79 4.37
N LEU A 26 -7.71 4.84 4.99
CA LEU A 26 -8.96 4.30 4.48
C LEU A 26 -10.01 5.40 4.33
N LYS A 27 -10.82 5.29 3.31
CA LYS A 27 -12.10 5.98 3.25
C LYS A 27 -13.12 5.23 4.13
N SER A 28 -14.23 5.89 4.51
CA SER A 28 -15.30 5.26 5.28
C SER A 28 -15.85 4.00 4.61
N GLU A 29 -16.04 4.06 3.30
CA GLU A 29 -16.54 2.93 2.50
C GLU A 29 -15.58 1.72 2.55
N ASP A 30 -14.26 1.97 2.56
CA ASP A 30 -13.26 0.90 2.70
C ASP A 30 -13.33 0.25 4.08
N VAL A 31 -13.55 1.04 5.14
CA VAL A 31 -13.70 0.52 6.52
C VAL A 31 -14.90 -0.42 6.60
N ASP A 32 -16.06 0.00 6.09
CA ASP A 32 -17.28 -0.81 6.11
C ASP A 32 -17.12 -2.09 5.29
N LYS A 33 -16.51 -2.00 4.10
CA LYS A 33 -16.20 -3.14 3.25
C LYS A 33 -15.27 -4.14 3.97
N LEU A 34 -14.21 -3.65 4.60
CA LEU A 34 -13.27 -4.51 5.32
C LEU A 34 -13.89 -5.16 6.55
N LYS A 35 -14.70 -4.42 7.33
CA LYS A 35 -15.45 -4.99 8.46
C LYS A 35 -16.35 -6.13 8.01
N LYS A 36 -17.04 -5.98 6.88
CA LYS A 36 -17.86 -7.04 6.31
C LYS A 36 -17.03 -8.28 5.98
N VAL A 37 -15.88 -8.12 5.33
CA VAL A 37 -14.98 -9.24 5.00
C VAL A 37 -14.49 -9.94 6.27
N ILE A 38 -14.13 -9.20 7.31
CA ILE A 38 -13.70 -9.76 8.60
C ILE A 38 -14.81 -10.61 9.22
N ILE A 39 -16.05 -10.11 9.22
CA ILE A 39 -17.21 -10.82 9.80
C ILE A 39 -17.56 -12.08 8.98
N GLU A 40 -17.42 -12.04 7.67
CA GLU A 40 -17.72 -13.16 6.76
C GLU A 40 -16.64 -14.26 6.80
N HIS A 41 -15.43 -13.98 7.29
CA HIS A 41 -14.28 -14.91 7.31
C HIS A 41 -13.61 -14.98 8.69
N PRO A 42 -14.35 -15.29 9.78
CA PRO A 42 -13.81 -15.24 11.13
C PRO A 42 -12.61 -16.19 11.35
N GLU A 43 -12.50 -17.23 10.55
CA GLU A 43 -11.37 -18.16 10.58
C GLU A 43 -10.03 -17.57 10.14
N ASP A 44 -10.06 -16.49 9.34
CA ASP A 44 -8.86 -15.79 8.86
C ASP A 44 -8.50 -14.59 9.76
N PHE A 45 -9.41 -14.14 10.61
CA PHE A 45 -9.29 -12.91 11.39
C PHE A 45 -9.47 -13.19 12.90
N PRO A 46 -8.37 -13.46 13.64
CA PRO A 46 -8.44 -13.83 15.05
C PRO A 46 -8.76 -12.65 16.00
N LEU A 47 -8.70 -11.41 15.54
CA LEU A 47 -9.02 -10.21 16.32
C LEU A 47 -10.47 -9.78 16.09
N SER A 48 -11.02 -8.94 16.98
CA SER A 48 -12.30 -8.29 16.71
C SER A 48 -12.19 -7.33 15.53
N ALA A 49 -13.31 -7.06 14.84
CA ALA A 49 -13.28 -6.22 13.64
C ALA A 49 -12.73 -4.80 13.90
N GLU A 50 -12.93 -4.27 15.11
CA GLU A 50 -12.44 -2.96 15.53
C GLU A 50 -10.91 -2.91 15.66
N GLU A 51 -10.29 -4.01 16.07
CA GLU A 51 -8.83 -4.09 16.28
C GLU A 51 -8.03 -4.06 14.96
N TYR A 52 -8.71 -4.20 13.83
CA TYR A 52 -8.07 -4.06 12.51
C TYR A 52 -7.91 -2.62 12.04
N PHE A 53 -8.42 -1.64 12.81
CA PHE A 53 -8.41 -0.23 12.46
C PHE A 53 -7.88 0.62 13.60
N GLU A 54 -7.22 1.71 13.25
CA GLU A 54 -6.75 2.70 14.22
C GLU A 54 -6.95 4.13 13.71
N SER A 55 -7.18 5.04 14.65
CA SER A 55 -7.20 6.48 14.33
C SER A 55 -5.77 6.97 14.14
N SER A 56 -5.54 7.74 13.11
CA SER A 56 -4.23 8.30 12.81
C SER A 56 -4.35 9.66 12.13
N ASN A 57 -3.25 10.40 12.05
CA ASN A 57 -3.19 11.68 11.39
C ASN A 57 -2.36 11.56 10.11
N TRP A 58 -2.98 11.80 8.95
CA TRP A 58 -2.26 11.91 7.70
C TRP A 58 -1.32 13.12 7.74
N ASN A 59 -0.03 12.92 7.56
CA ASN A 59 1.01 13.96 7.62
C ASN A 59 0.84 14.89 8.84
N ASN A 60 0.41 14.36 9.99
CA ASN A 60 0.11 15.13 11.22
C ASN A 60 -0.94 16.25 11.06
N LYS A 61 -1.68 16.29 9.96
CA LYS A 61 -2.61 17.38 9.61
C LYS A 61 -4.07 16.95 9.58
N VAL A 62 -4.37 15.76 9.05
CA VAL A 62 -5.74 15.32 8.81
C VAL A 62 -6.01 14.04 9.61
N LYS A 63 -7.00 14.11 10.52
CA LYS A 63 -7.48 12.92 11.23
C LYS A 63 -8.14 11.97 10.25
N GLY A 64 -7.80 10.68 10.36
CA GLY A 64 -8.36 9.63 9.53
C GLY A 64 -8.33 8.28 10.23
N ILE A 65 -8.86 7.28 9.56
CA ILE A 65 -8.77 5.88 9.97
C ILE A 65 -7.76 5.21 9.04
N LYS A 66 -6.90 4.39 9.60
CA LYS A 66 -6.04 3.51 8.82
C LYS A 66 -6.16 2.06 9.31
N THR A 67 -5.65 1.12 8.53
CA THR A 67 -5.47 -0.25 9.00
C THR A 67 -4.50 -0.24 10.17
N ALA A 68 -4.84 -0.97 11.24
CA ALA A 68 -3.98 -1.09 12.41
C ALA A 68 -2.65 -1.78 12.06
N VAL A 69 -1.66 -1.54 12.89
CA VAL A 69 -0.33 -2.14 12.74
C VAL A 69 0.09 -2.85 14.02
N ARG A 70 0.97 -3.83 13.87
CA ARG A 70 1.60 -4.56 14.99
C ARG A 70 3.12 -4.42 14.94
N PRO A 71 3.84 -4.47 16.08
CA PRO A 71 5.30 -4.51 16.09
C PRO A 71 5.83 -5.62 15.18
N TYR A 72 6.86 -5.31 14.41
CA TYR A 72 7.48 -6.27 13.51
C TYR A 72 9.00 -6.03 13.40
N ASN A 73 9.77 -7.11 13.43
CA ASN A 73 11.21 -7.05 13.28
C ASN A 73 11.60 -7.25 11.81
N TYR A 74 11.85 -6.16 11.13
CA TYR A 74 12.34 -6.21 9.75
C TYR A 74 13.82 -6.64 9.67
N PRO A 75 14.26 -7.18 8.53
CA PRO A 75 15.66 -7.41 8.25
C PRO A 75 16.50 -6.12 8.40
N LYS A 76 17.83 -6.28 8.56
CA LYS A 76 18.74 -5.15 8.85
C LYS A 76 18.81 -4.08 7.76
N ASP A 77 18.42 -4.41 6.54
CA ASP A 77 18.37 -3.51 5.38
C ASP A 77 17.13 -2.63 5.35
N PHE A 78 16.10 -2.94 6.16
CA PHE A 78 14.95 -2.06 6.32
C PHE A 78 15.39 -0.78 7.05
N PRO A 79 15.07 0.43 6.51
CA PRO A 79 15.55 1.68 7.09
C PRO A 79 15.00 1.92 8.50
N LYS A 80 15.89 2.14 9.46
CA LYS A 80 15.54 2.23 10.89
C LYS A 80 14.73 3.47 11.27
N HIS A 81 14.68 4.49 10.41
CA HIS A 81 13.90 5.70 10.66
C HIS A 81 12.41 5.53 10.33
N PHE A 82 12.01 4.42 9.70
CA PHE A 82 10.61 4.05 9.56
C PHE A 82 10.13 3.22 10.74
N ASN A 83 8.83 3.25 10.99
CA ASN A 83 8.20 2.46 12.04
C ASN A 83 8.51 0.96 11.83
N GLN A 84 8.95 0.30 12.89
CA GLN A 84 9.17 -1.14 12.92
C GLN A 84 7.86 -1.85 13.22
N THR A 85 6.89 -1.67 12.34
CA THR A 85 5.53 -2.19 12.45
C THR A 85 5.10 -2.83 11.14
N ARG A 86 4.07 -3.65 11.18
CA ARG A 86 3.46 -4.27 9.99
C ARG A 86 1.94 -4.24 10.11
N CYS A 87 1.27 -3.97 9.01
CA CYS A 87 -0.18 -4.01 8.89
C CYS A 87 -0.75 -5.35 9.41
N VAL A 88 -1.79 -5.30 10.23
CA VAL A 88 -2.44 -6.48 10.80
C VAL A 88 -3.06 -7.43 9.76
N PHE A 89 -3.36 -6.93 8.57
CA PHE A 89 -3.81 -7.77 7.44
C PHE A 89 -2.67 -8.52 6.73
N ALA A 90 -1.40 -8.31 7.09
CA ALA A 90 -0.30 -9.09 6.57
C ALA A 90 -0.01 -10.28 7.49
N ASP A 91 0.08 -11.48 6.93
CA ASP A 91 0.50 -12.67 7.66
C ASP A 91 2.02 -12.65 7.98
N ASP A 92 2.51 -13.68 8.64
CA ASP A 92 3.93 -13.76 9.05
C ASP A 92 4.90 -13.83 7.85
N ASN A 93 4.42 -14.25 6.68
CA ASN A 93 5.18 -14.27 5.44
C ASN A 93 5.06 -12.95 4.65
N GLY A 94 4.33 -11.96 5.17
CA GLY A 94 4.07 -10.69 4.51
C GLY A 94 2.98 -10.74 3.43
N LEU A 95 2.25 -11.85 3.30
CA LEU A 95 1.15 -11.96 2.36
C LEU A 95 -0.13 -11.34 2.94
N CYS A 96 -0.82 -10.54 2.13
CA CYS A 96 -2.07 -9.92 2.56
C CYS A 96 -3.19 -10.96 2.69
N ILE A 97 -3.80 -11.07 3.86
CA ILE A 97 -4.91 -11.99 4.14
C ILE A 97 -6.10 -11.69 3.23
N LEU A 98 -6.43 -10.41 3.00
CA LEU A 98 -7.49 -10.00 2.07
C LEU A 98 -7.27 -10.54 0.65
N GLN A 99 -6.02 -10.55 0.19
CA GLN A 99 -5.67 -11.11 -1.11
C GLN A 99 -5.79 -12.64 -1.14
N LYS A 100 -5.40 -13.31 -0.06
CA LYS A 100 -5.53 -14.77 0.06
C LYS A 100 -6.99 -15.20 0.01
N ILE A 101 -7.88 -14.49 0.74
CA ILE A 101 -9.33 -14.74 0.71
C ILE A 101 -9.88 -14.55 -0.70
N ALA A 102 -9.57 -13.43 -1.36
CA ALA A 102 -10.06 -13.17 -2.71
C ALA A 102 -9.64 -14.28 -3.71
N ILE A 103 -8.39 -14.74 -3.65
CA ILE A 103 -7.90 -15.84 -4.47
C ILE A 103 -8.64 -17.15 -4.15
N ARG A 104 -8.84 -17.47 -2.87
CA ARG A 104 -9.60 -18.66 -2.42
C ARG A 104 -11.02 -18.67 -2.97
N GLU A 105 -11.64 -17.49 -3.04
CA GLU A 105 -12.98 -17.30 -3.60
C GLU A 105 -13.02 -17.15 -5.13
N LYS A 106 -11.88 -17.34 -5.81
CA LYS A 106 -11.77 -17.20 -7.28
C LYS A 106 -12.15 -15.79 -7.79
N LYS A 107 -11.95 -14.76 -6.94
CA LYS A 107 -12.11 -13.34 -7.27
C LYS A 107 -10.78 -12.76 -7.72
N HIS A 108 -10.84 -11.53 -8.27
CA HIS A 108 -9.60 -10.79 -8.55
C HIS A 108 -8.76 -10.67 -7.28
N PRO A 109 -7.43 -10.89 -7.29
CA PRO A 109 -6.59 -10.88 -6.10
C PRO A 109 -6.70 -9.61 -5.25
N TRP A 110 -7.11 -8.51 -5.83
CA TRP A 110 -7.27 -7.23 -5.16
C TRP A 110 -8.72 -6.89 -4.78
N ALA A 111 -9.67 -7.79 -4.99
CA ALA A 111 -11.10 -7.53 -4.80
C ALA A 111 -11.47 -6.99 -3.41
N TYR A 112 -10.72 -7.38 -2.38
CA TYR A 112 -10.94 -6.96 -1.01
C TYR A 112 -9.93 -5.95 -0.48
N LYS A 113 -8.86 -5.67 -1.24
CA LYS A 113 -7.82 -4.73 -0.80
C LYS A 113 -8.28 -3.29 -0.95
N PRO A 114 -7.91 -2.40 -0.02
CA PRO A 114 -8.05 -0.96 -0.21
C PRO A 114 -7.34 -0.51 -1.49
N LEU A 115 -7.92 0.47 -2.18
CA LEU A 115 -7.37 0.93 -3.46
C LEU A 115 -5.90 1.39 -3.34
N GLY A 116 -5.55 2.09 -2.27
CA GLY A 116 -4.17 2.50 -2.02
C GLY A 116 -3.17 1.34 -1.96
N CYS A 117 -3.59 0.18 -1.41
CA CYS A 117 -2.75 -1.03 -1.39
C CYS A 117 -2.63 -1.68 -2.77
N CYS A 118 -3.68 -1.56 -3.62
CA CYS A 118 -3.67 -2.12 -4.97
C CYS A 118 -2.76 -1.31 -5.90
N LEU A 119 -2.77 0.00 -5.76
CA LEU A 119 -2.07 0.92 -6.64
C LEU A 119 -0.60 1.13 -6.26
N PHE A 120 -0.22 0.81 -5.03
CA PHE A 120 1.14 1.05 -4.57
C PHE A 120 2.19 0.43 -5.53
N PRO A 121 3.23 1.17 -5.94
CA PRO A 121 3.67 2.49 -5.45
C PRO A 121 3.10 3.71 -6.20
N LEU A 122 2.10 3.56 -7.06
CA LEU A 122 1.44 4.67 -7.75
C LEU A 122 0.62 5.54 -6.81
N ILE A 123 0.40 6.78 -7.22
CA ILE A 123 -0.48 7.74 -6.54
C ILE A 123 -1.61 8.14 -7.48
N ALA A 124 -2.84 8.19 -6.97
CA ALA A 124 -3.97 8.74 -7.71
C ALA A 124 -4.15 10.23 -7.39
N ARG A 125 -4.07 11.09 -8.41
CA ARG A 125 -4.26 12.55 -8.31
C ARG A 125 -5.27 13.02 -9.33
N ASN A 126 -6.29 13.73 -8.88
CA ASN A 126 -7.31 14.31 -9.78
C ASN A 126 -7.82 13.27 -10.82
N GLY A 127 -8.08 12.04 -10.37
CA GLY A 127 -8.56 10.96 -11.23
C GLY A 127 -7.52 10.37 -12.19
N LYS A 128 -6.24 10.74 -12.06
CA LYS A 128 -5.14 10.19 -12.87
C LYS A 128 -4.10 9.50 -11.98
N LEU A 129 -3.51 8.44 -12.50
CA LEU A 129 -2.35 7.80 -11.86
C LEU A 129 -1.07 8.53 -12.25
N VAL A 130 -0.24 8.76 -11.25
CA VAL A 130 1.10 9.33 -11.41
C VAL A 130 2.13 8.40 -10.78
N PRO A 131 3.39 8.42 -11.24
CA PRO A 131 4.45 7.62 -10.66
C PRO A 131 4.73 8.02 -9.21
N PRO A 132 5.38 7.15 -8.43
CA PRO A 132 5.72 7.45 -7.03
C PRO A 132 6.57 8.72 -6.92
N PRO A 133 6.33 9.57 -5.90
CA PRO A 133 7.09 10.81 -5.71
C PRO A 133 8.52 10.51 -5.25
N GLU A 134 9.46 11.40 -5.53
CA GLU A 134 10.76 11.43 -4.86
C GLU A 134 10.73 12.35 -3.65
N ARG A 135 11.64 12.13 -2.70
CA ARG A 135 11.72 13.00 -1.51
C ARG A 135 12.09 14.46 -1.85
N ASN A 136 12.82 14.65 -2.93
CA ASN A 136 13.24 15.96 -3.44
C ASN A 136 12.26 16.58 -4.44
N ASP A 137 11.12 15.95 -4.67
CA ASP A 137 10.06 16.42 -5.55
C ASP A 137 9.17 17.42 -4.80
N LEU A 138 9.72 18.59 -4.49
CA LEU A 138 9.09 19.60 -3.62
C LEU A 138 7.82 20.21 -4.22
N ASP A 139 7.65 20.16 -5.53
CA ASP A 139 6.45 20.61 -6.22
C ASP A 139 5.31 19.61 -6.14
N ASP A 140 5.58 18.43 -5.59
CA ASP A 140 4.61 17.36 -5.43
C ASP A 140 3.73 17.60 -4.20
N TYR A 141 2.42 17.63 -4.39
CA TYR A 141 1.44 17.83 -3.30
C TYR A 141 1.62 16.85 -2.11
N TYR A 142 2.11 15.65 -2.36
CA TYR A 142 2.33 14.62 -1.34
C TYR A 142 3.74 14.65 -0.73
N VAL A 143 4.62 15.49 -1.24
CA VAL A 143 5.97 15.66 -0.72
C VAL A 143 6.05 16.96 0.06
N ASP A 144 6.36 16.86 1.33
CA ASP A 144 6.66 17.97 2.21
C ASP A 144 7.82 17.59 3.16
N GLU A 145 8.16 18.45 4.09
CA GLU A 145 9.26 18.23 5.06
C GLU A 145 9.05 16.96 5.89
N THR A 146 7.81 16.52 6.05
CA THR A 146 7.45 15.31 6.82
C THR A 146 7.46 14.04 5.99
N TYR A 147 7.54 14.14 4.65
CA TYR A 147 7.54 12.97 3.79
C TYR A 147 8.81 12.13 3.99
N PRO A 148 8.69 10.89 4.45
CA PRO A 148 9.84 10.08 4.83
C PRO A 148 10.66 9.58 3.64
N GLY A 149 10.18 9.75 2.40
CA GLY A 149 10.83 9.21 1.21
C GLY A 149 10.75 7.68 1.11
N PHE A 150 9.76 7.08 1.75
CA PHE A 150 9.64 5.62 1.89
C PHE A 150 9.71 4.87 0.57
N VAL A 151 8.99 5.36 -0.44
CA VAL A 151 8.91 4.71 -1.76
C VAL A 151 10.29 4.50 -2.39
N ASN A 152 11.21 5.46 -2.18
CA ASN A 152 12.57 5.40 -2.71
C ASN A 152 13.47 4.37 -1.99
N CYS A 153 13.03 3.83 -0.86
CA CYS A 153 13.70 2.75 -0.15
C CYS A 153 13.23 1.37 -0.59
N LEU A 154 12.21 1.29 -1.45
CA LEU A 154 11.60 0.03 -1.86
C LEU A 154 12.16 -0.49 -3.18
N TYR A 155 12.28 -1.80 -3.27
CA TYR A 155 12.72 -2.48 -4.49
C TYR A 155 11.89 -2.10 -5.73
N CYS A 156 10.57 -1.98 -5.59
CA CYS A 156 9.64 -1.68 -6.68
C CYS A 156 9.33 -0.18 -6.84
N GLY A 157 9.70 0.67 -5.90
CA GLY A 157 9.40 2.10 -5.94
C GLY A 157 10.57 2.99 -6.33
N LYS A 158 11.79 2.46 -6.21
CA LYS A 158 13.03 3.18 -6.51
C LYS A 158 13.23 3.29 -8.02
N ASP A 159 13.58 4.50 -8.49
CA ASP A 159 14.05 4.72 -9.86
C ASP A 159 15.44 4.06 -10.04
N VAL A 160 15.61 3.28 -11.10
CA VAL A 160 16.82 2.47 -11.34
C VAL A 160 17.17 2.41 -12.82
N ASP A 161 18.44 2.48 -13.16
CA ASP A 161 18.92 2.51 -14.56
C ASP A 161 18.55 1.23 -15.34
N ASP A 162 18.55 0.08 -14.68
CA ASP A 162 18.22 -1.23 -15.24
C ASP A 162 16.72 -1.57 -15.18
N GLY A 163 15.88 -0.60 -14.77
CA GLY A 163 14.43 -0.75 -14.73
C GLY A 163 13.76 -0.57 -16.09
N LYS A 164 12.45 -0.76 -16.10
CA LYS A 164 11.59 -0.48 -17.25
C LYS A 164 10.67 0.70 -16.95
N ASP A 165 10.12 1.30 -18.01
CA ASP A 165 9.11 2.36 -17.89
C ASP A 165 8.03 1.98 -16.86
N TRP A 166 7.71 2.89 -15.94
CA TRP A 166 6.77 2.61 -14.86
C TRP A 166 5.38 2.19 -15.36
N LYS A 167 4.95 2.70 -16.52
CA LYS A 167 3.65 2.32 -17.12
C LYS A 167 3.66 0.88 -17.62
N GLU A 168 4.81 0.40 -18.09
CA GLU A 168 4.99 -0.99 -18.48
C GLU A 168 4.99 -1.92 -17.26
N VAL A 169 5.75 -1.53 -16.22
CA VAL A 169 5.92 -2.33 -15.00
C VAL A 169 4.63 -2.46 -14.22
N LEU A 170 3.87 -1.37 -14.11
CA LEU A 170 2.66 -1.24 -13.29
C LEU A 170 1.38 -1.24 -14.13
N LYS A 171 1.41 -1.88 -15.30
CA LYS A 171 0.25 -1.93 -16.20
C LYS A 171 -0.98 -2.57 -15.59
N GLU A 172 -0.80 -3.55 -14.71
CA GLU A 172 -1.91 -4.27 -14.04
C GLU A 172 -2.62 -3.35 -13.04
N GLU A 173 -1.84 -2.56 -12.27
CA GLU A 173 -2.32 -1.55 -11.34
C GLU A 173 -3.06 -0.43 -12.08
N ILE A 174 -2.51 0.04 -13.19
CA ILE A 174 -3.15 1.06 -14.05
C ILE A 174 -4.47 0.54 -14.62
N GLN A 175 -4.49 -0.68 -15.12
CA GLN A 175 -5.69 -1.30 -15.66
C GLN A 175 -6.75 -1.48 -14.56
N TYR A 176 -6.36 -1.97 -13.40
CA TYR A 176 -7.28 -2.15 -12.27
C TYR A 176 -7.91 -0.83 -11.82
N PHE A 177 -7.11 0.24 -11.71
CA PHE A 177 -7.62 1.57 -11.40
C PHE A 177 -8.63 2.05 -12.42
N ASN A 178 -8.31 1.99 -13.70
CA ASN A 178 -9.20 2.47 -14.76
C ASN A 178 -10.54 1.72 -14.81
N THR A 179 -10.54 0.46 -14.37
CA THR A 179 -11.77 -0.36 -14.30
C THR A 179 -12.60 -0.07 -13.04
N ASN A 180 -11.97 0.38 -11.94
CA ASN A 180 -12.61 0.47 -10.62
C ASN A 180 -12.66 1.89 -10.04
N LYS A 181 -12.22 2.92 -10.75
CA LYS A 181 -12.13 4.30 -10.23
C LYS A 181 -13.49 4.98 -9.99
N ASP A 182 -14.54 4.49 -10.63
CA ASP A 182 -15.89 5.04 -10.56
C ASP A 182 -16.80 4.21 -9.63
N ASN A 183 -16.26 3.19 -8.97
CA ASN A 183 -16.89 2.36 -7.94
C ASN A 183 -16.32 2.75 -6.57
#